data_461eb61ee3fae81af352825dec828710
#
_entry.id   461eb61ee3fae81af352825dec828710
#
_cell.length_a   1.000
_cell.length_b   1.000
_cell.length_c   1.000
_cell.angle_alpha   90.00
_cell.angle_beta   90.00
_cell.angle_gamma   90.00
#
_symmetry.space_group_name_H-M   'P 1'
#
loop_
_entity.id
_entity.type
_entity.pdbx_description
1 polymer ?
#
loop_
_entity_poly.entity_id
_entity_poly.type
_entity_poly.pdbx_seq_one_letter_code
_entity_poly.pdbx_strand_id
1 'polypeptide(L)'
;AENDWRLVWSDEFETDGPLDSSVWNFEQGYARNEEAQWYQQDNAICRNGYLIIEARKEKDRKNPLYVAGSKDWRKKREFVEYTSSSVTTAGKKEFLYGRFEIKARIPVAKGAWPAIWALGRDMEWPSCGEIDIMEYYQIKGVPHILANAAWGTDRQWHAKWDSQATPYSHFTDKDPDWASKFH
;
A
#
# COMPACT_ATOMS: atom_id res chain seq x y z
N ALA A 1 -12.74 -31.32 -8.54
CA ALA A 1 -12.74 -30.46 -9.73
C ALA A 1 -11.49 -29.62 -9.65
N GLU A 2 -10.52 -29.85 -10.54
CA GLU A 2 -9.41 -28.91 -10.75
C GLU A 2 -10.04 -27.58 -11.13
N ASN A 3 -9.75 -26.54 -10.37
CA ASN A 3 -10.15 -25.18 -10.75
C ASN A 3 -9.28 -24.79 -11.93
N ASP A 4 -9.86 -24.75 -13.11
CA ASP A 4 -9.20 -24.29 -14.35
C ASP A 4 -8.98 -22.75 -14.29
N TRP A 5 -8.08 -22.32 -13.42
CA TRP A 5 -7.65 -20.93 -13.38
C TRP A 5 -6.81 -20.63 -14.62
N ARG A 6 -7.16 -19.55 -15.32
CA ARG A 6 -6.38 -19.05 -16.44
C ARG A 6 -5.69 -17.75 -16.04
N LEU A 7 -4.36 -17.68 -16.19
CA LEU A 7 -3.62 -16.44 -16.01
C LEU A 7 -4.10 -15.40 -17.03
N VAL A 8 -4.56 -14.26 -16.54
CA VAL A 8 -5.04 -13.15 -17.38
C VAL A 8 -4.07 -11.99 -17.41
N TRP A 9 -3.25 -11.85 -16.38
CA TRP A 9 -2.20 -10.84 -16.30
C TRP A 9 -1.20 -11.19 -15.18
N SER A 10 0.07 -10.85 -15.39
CA SER A 10 1.09 -10.83 -14.35
C SER A 10 2.09 -9.71 -14.62
N ASP A 11 2.79 -9.27 -13.57
CA ASP A 11 4.00 -8.48 -13.67
C ASP A 11 5.05 -9.12 -12.75
N GLU A 12 6.10 -9.62 -13.35
CA GLU A 12 7.18 -10.34 -12.67
C GLU A 12 8.40 -9.43 -12.44
N PHE A 13 8.31 -8.14 -12.84
CA PHE A 13 9.33 -7.11 -12.64
C PHE A 13 10.72 -7.48 -13.18
N GLU A 14 10.77 -8.24 -14.28
CA GLU A 14 12.00 -8.80 -14.83
C GLU A 14 12.95 -7.76 -15.43
N THR A 15 12.42 -6.62 -15.87
CA THR A 15 13.21 -5.55 -16.46
C THR A 15 13.69 -4.59 -15.38
N ASP A 16 15.00 -4.49 -15.19
CA ASP A 16 15.60 -3.54 -14.24
C ASP A 16 15.33 -2.09 -14.66
N GLY A 17 15.08 -1.24 -13.69
CA GLY A 17 14.81 0.18 -13.88
C GLY A 17 13.44 0.64 -13.37
N PRO A 18 12.87 1.71 -13.95
CA PRO A 18 11.56 2.19 -13.54
C PRO A 18 10.45 1.19 -13.89
N LEU A 19 9.35 1.24 -13.13
CA LEU A 19 8.16 0.46 -13.47
C LEU A 19 7.61 0.85 -14.83
N ASP A 20 6.99 -0.12 -15.51
CA ASP A 20 6.32 0.08 -16.79
C ASP A 20 5.18 1.10 -16.66
N SER A 21 5.38 2.28 -17.19
CA SER A 21 4.40 3.38 -17.13
C SER A 21 3.12 3.12 -17.94
N SER A 22 3.08 2.09 -18.78
CA SER A 22 1.86 1.65 -19.45
C SER A 22 0.92 0.88 -18.52
N VAL A 23 1.44 0.37 -17.40
CA VAL A 23 0.70 -0.43 -16.40
C VAL A 23 0.57 0.33 -15.08
N TRP A 24 1.63 1.01 -14.64
CA TRP A 24 1.72 1.57 -13.31
C TRP A 24 1.66 3.10 -13.31
N ASN A 25 0.96 3.64 -12.33
CA ASN A 25 0.95 5.05 -11.94
C ASN A 25 1.57 5.19 -10.55
N PHE A 26 1.90 6.42 -10.18
CA PHE A 26 2.41 6.78 -8.87
C PHE A 26 1.54 7.84 -8.21
N GLU A 27 1.25 7.68 -6.94
CA GLU A 27 0.76 8.78 -6.12
C GLU A 27 1.91 9.75 -5.81
N GLN A 28 1.59 11.03 -5.66
CA GLN A 28 2.55 12.10 -5.39
C GLN A 28 2.19 12.86 -4.12
N GLY A 29 3.16 13.10 -3.27
CA GLY A 29 3.00 13.93 -2.09
C GLY A 29 2.33 13.24 -0.91
N TYR A 30 1.77 14.04 -0.01
CA TYR A 30 0.96 13.54 1.10
C TYR A 30 -0.43 13.16 0.60
N ALA A 31 -0.78 11.89 0.67
CA ALA A 31 -2.01 11.36 0.05
C ALA A 31 -3.21 11.38 1.01
N ARG A 32 -3.14 10.71 2.17
CA ARG A 32 -4.29 10.45 3.06
C ARG A 32 -3.90 10.29 4.52
N ASN A 33 -4.89 10.21 5.40
CA ASN A 33 -4.80 9.78 6.81
C ASN A 33 -3.79 10.56 7.67
N GLU A 34 -3.39 11.76 7.29
CA GLU A 34 -2.30 12.52 7.93
C GLU A 34 -0.98 11.74 8.06
N GLU A 35 -0.77 10.76 7.19
CA GLU A 35 0.40 9.91 7.18
C GLU A 35 1.69 10.73 7.03
N ALA A 36 2.79 10.19 7.53
CA ALA A 36 4.04 10.94 7.61
C ALA A 36 4.86 10.95 6.32
N GLN A 37 4.64 9.98 5.43
CA GLN A 37 5.41 9.83 4.21
C GLN A 37 4.89 10.70 3.07
N TRP A 38 5.84 11.24 2.34
CA TRP A 38 5.65 11.84 1.02
C TRP A 38 5.86 10.77 -0.03
N TYR A 39 4.85 10.50 -0.85
CA TYR A 39 4.96 9.55 -1.95
C TYR A 39 5.67 10.16 -3.15
N GLN A 40 6.52 9.37 -3.79
CA GLN A 40 7.23 9.74 -5.02
C GLN A 40 7.71 8.51 -5.79
N GLN A 41 7.91 8.68 -7.09
CA GLN A 41 8.36 7.61 -7.98
C GLN A 41 9.75 7.09 -7.62
N ASP A 42 10.66 7.96 -7.20
CA ASP A 42 12.07 7.61 -6.92
C ASP A 42 12.26 6.56 -5.81
N ASN A 43 11.21 6.29 -5.04
CA ASN A 43 11.23 5.27 -4.00
C ASN A 43 10.78 3.89 -4.48
N ALA A 44 10.49 3.72 -5.78
CA ALA A 44 10.13 2.43 -6.36
C ALA A 44 11.00 2.13 -7.59
N ILE A 45 11.56 0.93 -7.65
CA ILE A 45 12.42 0.47 -8.74
C ILE A 45 12.27 -1.03 -8.94
N CYS A 46 12.37 -1.48 -10.18
CA CYS A 46 12.53 -2.89 -10.50
C CYS A 46 14.01 -3.24 -10.53
N ARG A 47 14.40 -4.30 -9.83
CA ARG A 47 15.76 -4.81 -9.81
C ARG A 47 15.80 -6.30 -9.49
N ASN A 48 16.54 -7.05 -10.30
CA ASN A 48 16.74 -8.49 -10.12
C ASN A 48 15.43 -9.29 -10.01
N GLY A 49 14.42 -8.94 -10.80
CA GLY A 49 13.11 -9.61 -10.78
C GLY A 49 12.22 -9.22 -9.60
N TYR A 50 12.44 -8.08 -8.98
CA TYR A 50 11.64 -7.59 -7.86
C TYR A 50 11.22 -6.13 -8.06
N LEU A 51 9.99 -5.82 -7.70
CA LEU A 51 9.61 -4.45 -7.36
C LEU A 51 10.10 -4.15 -5.94
N ILE A 52 10.94 -3.14 -5.81
CA ILE A 52 11.45 -2.66 -4.52
C ILE A 52 10.82 -1.31 -4.23
N ILE A 53 10.09 -1.21 -3.14
CA ILE A 53 9.55 0.05 -2.60
C ILE A 53 10.30 0.36 -1.31
N GLU A 54 10.95 1.52 -1.27
CA GLU A 54 11.74 1.95 -0.12
C GLU A 54 11.03 3.04 0.67
N ALA A 55 10.90 2.84 1.98
CA ALA A 55 10.63 3.92 2.91
C ALA A 55 11.96 4.50 3.39
N ARG A 56 12.16 5.81 3.20
CA ARG A 56 13.39 6.52 3.56
C ARG A 56 13.10 7.58 4.59
N LYS A 57 14.00 7.71 5.59
CA LYS A 57 14.00 8.87 6.47
C LYS A 57 14.81 9.97 5.80
N GLU A 58 14.18 11.11 5.59
CA GLU A 58 14.79 12.26 4.94
C GLU A 58 15.46 13.20 5.96
N LYS A 59 16.47 13.91 5.51
CA LYS A 59 17.12 14.94 6.31
C LYS A 59 17.04 16.30 5.59
N ASP A 60 16.60 17.32 6.30
CA ASP A 60 16.55 18.72 5.83
C ASP A 60 15.80 18.92 4.50
N ARG A 61 14.89 17.98 4.14
CA ARG A 61 14.08 18.09 2.93
C ARG A 61 12.86 18.97 3.18
N LYS A 62 12.85 20.14 2.59
CA LYS A 62 11.72 21.06 2.70
C LYS A 62 10.46 20.51 2.03
N ASN A 63 9.34 20.71 2.68
CA ASN A 63 8.02 20.43 2.11
C ASN A 63 7.66 21.56 1.11
N PRO A 64 7.50 21.24 -0.18
CA PRO A 64 7.16 22.27 -1.18
C PRO A 64 5.78 22.89 -0.99
N LEU A 65 4.92 22.24 -0.19
CA LEU A 65 3.57 22.71 0.12
C LEU A 65 3.52 23.53 1.42
N TYR A 66 4.63 23.69 2.14
CA TYR A 66 4.64 24.32 3.44
C TYR A 66 4.09 25.75 3.42
N VAL A 67 3.16 26.02 4.34
CA VAL A 67 2.63 27.36 4.63
C VAL A 67 2.60 27.54 6.15
N ALA A 68 3.37 28.50 6.65
CA ALA A 68 3.41 28.80 8.07
C ALA A 68 2.02 29.12 8.63
N GLY A 69 1.64 28.49 9.74
CA GLY A 69 0.34 28.68 10.37
C GLY A 69 -0.84 27.96 9.67
N SER A 70 -0.60 27.20 8.61
CA SER A 70 -1.66 26.43 7.94
C SER A 70 -2.28 25.38 8.85
N LYS A 71 -3.61 25.23 8.77
CA LYS A 71 -4.36 24.14 9.40
C LYS A 71 -4.43 22.90 8.52
N ASP A 72 -4.10 23.00 7.23
CA ASP A 72 -4.01 21.85 6.33
C ASP A 72 -2.82 20.98 6.73
N TRP A 73 -3.08 19.72 7.07
CA TRP A 73 -2.08 18.78 7.54
C TRP A 73 -0.94 18.56 6.52
N ARG A 74 -1.21 18.72 5.22
CA ARG A 74 -0.22 18.60 4.15
C ARG A 74 0.75 19.80 4.10
N LYS A 75 0.30 20.95 4.61
CA LYS A 75 1.00 22.24 4.52
C LYS A 75 1.63 22.67 5.84
N LYS A 76 1.21 22.09 6.97
CA LYS A 76 1.68 22.49 8.31
C LYS A 76 3.10 22.00 8.63
N ARG A 77 3.58 20.96 7.96
CA ARG A 77 4.92 20.38 8.16
C ARG A 77 5.93 21.14 7.32
N GLU A 78 6.92 21.76 7.96
CA GLU A 78 7.98 22.48 7.23
C GLU A 78 8.89 21.53 6.44
N PHE A 79 9.13 20.33 6.98
CA PHE A 79 9.98 19.32 6.36
C PHE A 79 9.22 18.04 6.04
N VAL A 80 9.64 17.38 4.97
CA VAL A 80 9.28 16.01 4.65
C VAL A 80 10.25 15.10 5.39
N GLU A 81 9.76 14.41 6.42
CA GLU A 81 10.60 13.56 7.26
C GLU A 81 10.77 12.15 6.69
N TYR A 82 9.80 11.69 5.93
CA TYR A 82 9.81 10.36 5.31
C TYR A 82 9.35 10.43 3.86
N THR A 83 9.95 9.62 3.01
CA THR A 83 9.46 9.34 1.66
C THR A 83 9.18 7.86 1.48
N SER A 84 8.29 7.55 0.56
CA SER A 84 7.96 6.19 0.16
C SER A 84 7.42 6.20 -1.27
N SER A 85 6.89 5.09 -1.74
CA SER A 85 6.16 5.04 -3.00
C SER A 85 4.82 4.33 -2.81
N SER A 86 3.82 4.82 -3.52
CA SER A 86 2.53 4.16 -3.69
C SER A 86 2.30 4.00 -5.19
N VAL A 87 2.23 2.76 -5.64
CA VAL A 87 2.05 2.40 -7.03
C VAL A 87 0.66 1.84 -7.26
N THR A 88 0.04 2.17 -8.38
CA THR A 88 -1.33 1.78 -8.69
C THR A 88 -1.53 1.50 -10.17
N THR A 89 -2.42 0.59 -10.50
CA THR A 89 -2.80 0.26 -11.88
C THR A 89 -4.05 1.00 -12.36
N ALA A 90 -4.56 1.95 -11.58
CA ALA A 90 -5.80 2.68 -11.85
C ALA A 90 -5.83 3.25 -13.28
N GLY A 91 -6.91 2.98 -14.03
CA GLY A 91 -7.08 3.41 -15.41
C GLY A 91 -6.24 2.65 -16.45
N LYS A 92 -5.45 1.67 -16.03
CA LYS A 92 -4.54 0.90 -16.92
C LYS A 92 -4.80 -0.59 -16.87
N LYS A 93 -4.83 -1.18 -15.66
CA LYS A 93 -5.18 -2.59 -15.45
C LYS A 93 -6.21 -2.68 -14.36
N GLU A 94 -7.33 -3.29 -14.67
CA GLU A 94 -8.49 -3.41 -13.80
C GLU A 94 -9.11 -4.79 -13.94
N PHE A 95 -9.67 -5.29 -12.85
CA PHE A 95 -10.17 -6.65 -12.75
C PHE A 95 -11.54 -6.64 -12.10
N LEU A 96 -12.50 -7.37 -12.66
CA LEU A 96 -13.83 -7.47 -12.07
C LEU A 96 -13.92 -8.64 -11.09
N TYR A 97 -13.34 -9.76 -11.40
CA TYR A 97 -13.28 -10.96 -10.55
C TYR A 97 -11.93 -11.62 -10.72
N GLY A 98 -11.62 -12.59 -9.90
CA GLY A 98 -10.45 -13.41 -10.11
C GLY A 98 -9.74 -13.83 -8.83
N ARG A 99 -8.65 -14.49 -9.01
CA ARG A 99 -7.70 -14.86 -7.98
C ARG A 99 -6.47 -13.97 -8.11
N PHE A 100 -6.05 -13.36 -7.02
CA PHE A 100 -4.84 -12.55 -6.93
C PHE A 100 -3.79 -13.32 -6.15
N GLU A 101 -2.61 -13.45 -6.72
CA GLU A 101 -1.45 -14.05 -6.08
C GLU A 101 -0.31 -13.04 -6.10
N ILE A 102 0.13 -12.63 -4.95
CA ILE A 102 1.20 -11.65 -4.78
C ILE A 102 2.26 -12.26 -3.87
N LYS A 103 3.47 -12.44 -4.38
CA LYS A 103 4.61 -12.89 -3.60
C LYS A 103 5.38 -11.68 -3.09
N ALA A 104 5.36 -11.45 -1.77
CA ALA A 104 5.94 -10.26 -1.18
C ALA A 104 6.78 -10.56 0.07
N ARG A 105 7.73 -9.69 0.35
CA ARG A 105 8.42 -9.56 1.63
C ARG A 105 8.16 -8.15 2.14
N ILE A 106 7.60 -8.03 3.34
CA ILE A 106 7.15 -6.76 3.90
C ILE A 106 8.06 -6.30 5.04
N PRO A 107 8.24 -4.97 5.24
CA PRO A 107 8.88 -4.44 6.42
C PRO A 107 7.96 -4.60 7.64
N VAL A 108 8.55 -4.98 8.78
CA VAL A 108 7.81 -5.18 10.05
C VAL A 108 8.31 -4.27 11.18
N ALA A 109 9.03 -3.22 10.83
CA ALA A 109 9.51 -2.24 11.80
C ALA A 109 8.33 -1.46 12.42
N LYS A 110 8.54 -0.95 13.64
CA LYS A 110 7.58 -0.08 14.29
C LYS A 110 7.31 1.16 13.42
N GLY A 111 6.04 1.43 13.17
CA GLY A 111 5.59 2.53 12.31
C GLY A 111 5.54 2.19 10.81
N ALA A 112 5.99 1.00 10.39
CA ALA A 112 5.76 0.53 9.04
C ALA A 112 4.28 0.19 8.82
N TRP A 113 3.78 0.52 7.63
CA TRP A 113 2.42 0.20 7.19
C TRP A 113 2.43 -0.19 5.71
N PRO A 114 3.03 -1.32 5.36
CA PRO A 114 2.91 -1.85 4.00
C PRO A 114 1.49 -2.35 3.76
N ALA A 115 0.98 -2.10 2.54
CA ALA A 115 -0.36 -2.51 2.13
C ALA A 115 -0.37 -2.99 0.68
N ILE A 116 -1.18 -4.02 0.43
CA ILE A 116 -1.54 -4.53 -0.89
C ILE A 116 -3.05 -4.54 -0.94
N TRP A 117 -3.64 -3.68 -1.77
CA TRP A 117 -5.04 -3.39 -1.70
C TRP A 117 -5.64 -2.96 -3.04
N ALA A 118 -6.95 -2.92 -3.14
CA ALA A 118 -7.68 -2.55 -4.34
C ALA A 118 -8.85 -1.64 -4.00
N LEU A 119 -9.12 -0.70 -4.89
CA LEU A 119 -10.31 0.16 -4.86
C LEU A 119 -11.19 -0.13 -6.08
N GLY A 120 -12.50 -0.03 -5.88
CA GLY A 120 -13.43 -0.03 -7.01
C GLY A 120 -13.32 1.25 -7.84
N ARG A 121 -13.90 1.21 -9.04
CA ARG A 121 -14.00 2.33 -9.97
C ARG A 121 -15.38 2.99 -9.95
N ASP A 122 -15.46 4.10 -10.66
CA ASP A 122 -16.72 4.77 -11.06
C ASP A 122 -17.53 5.39 -9.93
N MET A 123 -17.10 5.25 -8.69
CA MET A 123 -17.69 5.90 -7.52
C MET A 123 -16.61 6.42 -6.58
N GLU A 124 -16.96 7.40 -5.77
CA GLU A 124 -16.08 7.87 -4.70
C GLU A 124 -16.02 6.88 -3.54
N TRP A 125 -14.89 6.85 -2.86
CA TRP A 125 -14.74 6.10 -1.63
C TRP A 125 -15.71 6.62 -0.55
N PRO A 126 -16.33 5.78 0.26
CA PRO A 126 -16.20 4.32 0.33
C PRO A 126 -17.19 3.55 -0.54
N SER A 127 -18.02 4.23 -1.32
CA SER A 127 -19.06 3.58 -2.16
C SER A 127 -18.47 2.74 -3.29
N CYS A 128 -17.26 3.06 -3.74
CA CYS A 128 -16.54 2.24 -4.72
C CYS A 128 -16.12 0.88 -4.17
N GLY A 129 -16.10 0.72 -2.85
CA GLY A 129 -15.55 -0.46 -2.18
C GLY A 129 -14.03 -0.45 -2.08
N GLU A 130 -13.51 -1.17 -1.10
CA GLU A 130 -12.08 -1.38 -0.86
C GLU A 130 -11.85 -2.83 -0.44
N ILE A 131 -10.80 -3.45 -0.94
CA ILE A 131 -10.35 -4.77 -0.53
C ILE A 131 -8.87 -4.66 -0.17
N ASP A 132 -8.54 -4.88 1.09
CA ASP A 132 -7.16 -4.98 1.55
C ASP A 132 -6.76 -6.45 1.55
N ILE A 133 -5.97 -6.84 0.57
CA ILE A 133 -5.47 -8.20 0.44
C ILE A 133 -4.50 -8.49 1.58
N MET A 134 -3.67 -7.52 1.92
CA MET A 134 -2.73 -7.57 3.04
C MET A 134 -2.42 -6.17 3.53
N GLU A 135 -2.51 -5.98 4.83
CA GLU A 135 -1.93 -4.84 5.53
C GLU A 135 -1.11 -5.32 6.73
N TYR A 136 -0.10 -4.55 7.10
CA TYR A 136 0.63 -4.74 8.34
C TYR A 136 0.67 -3.44 9.12
N TYR A 137 0.20 -3.46 10.37
CA TYR A 137 0.39 -2.38 11.33
C TYR A 137 0.20 -2.85 12.77
N GLN A 138 0.43 -1.96 13.73
CA GLN A 138 0.27 -2.27 15.15
C GLN A 138 -1.10 -1.84 15.66
N ILE A 139 -1.88 -2.78 16.19
CA ILE A 139 -3.13 -2.52 16.92
C ILE A 139 -2.79 -2.47 18.39
N LYS A 140 -2.97 -1.31 19.04
CA LYS A 140 -2.61 -1.08 20.45
C LYS A 140 -1.18 -1.54 20.80
N GLY A 141 -0.25 -1.30 19.89
CA GLY A 141 1.16 -1.67 20.07
C GLY A 141 1.50 -3.12 19.74
N VAL A 142 0.56 -3.95 19.34
CA VAL A 142 0.76 -5.34 18.93
C VAL A 142 0.75 -5.42 17.41
N PRO A 143 1.81 -5.95 16.76
CA PRO A 143 1.85 -6.13 15.32
C PRO A 143 0.81 -7.13 14.84
N HIS A 144 0.14 -6.80 13.71
CA HIS A 144 -0.85 -7.66 13.06
C HIS A 144 -0.66 -7.66 11.55
N ILE A 145 -1.05 -8.75 10.92
CA ILE A 145 -1.35 -8.82 9.49
C ILE A 145 -2.86 -8.87 9.36
N LEU A 146 -3.40 -8.02 8.49
CA LEU A 146 -4.82 -7.83 8.31
C LEU A 146 -5.22 -8.08 6.87
N ALA A 147 -6.45 -8.56 6.70
CA ALA A 147 -7.19 -8.54 5.46
C ALA A 147 -8.55 -7.88 5.75
N ASN A 148 -8.94 -6.90 4.93
CA ASN A 148 -10.14 -6.12 5.18
C ASN A 148 -11.00 -5.99 3.92
N ALA A 149 -12.27 -5.71 4.13
CA ALA A 149 -13.17 -5.20 3.12
C ALA A 149 -13.91 -3.98 3.66
N ALA A 150 -14.06 -2.95 2.84
CA ALA A 150 -14.84 -1.78 3.18
C ALA A 150 -15.85 -1.45 2.08
N TRP A 151 -16.99 -0.92 2.45
CA TRP A 151 -18.04 -0.49 1.52
C TRP A 151 -18.84 0.68 2.08
N GLY A 152 -19.48 1.39 1.18
CA GLY A 152 -20.33 2.53 1.52
C GLY A 152 -21.59 2.13 2.28
N THR A 153 -22.19 3.13 2.91
CA THR A 153 -23.48 3.04 3.60
C THR A 153 -24.46 4.03 2.97
N ASP A 154 -25.66 4.10 3.50
CA ASP A 154 -26.66 5.15 3.18
C ASP A 154 -26.20 6.55 3.60
N ARG A 155 -25.16 6.65 4.39
CA ARG A 155 -24.58 7.90 4.85
C ARG A 155 -23.27 8.18 4.11
N GLN A 156 -23.23 9.29 3.37
CA GLN A 156 -22.04 9.71 2.61
C GLN A 156 -20.78 9.74 3.48
N TRP A 157 -19.65 9.27 2.97
CA TRP A 157 -18.34 9.17 3.62
C TRP A 157 -18.28 8.25 4.84
N HIS A 158 -19.32 7.47 5.10
CA HIS A 158 -19.31 6.46 6.14
C HIS A 158 -19.14 5.06 5.54
N ALA A 159 -18.04 4.43 5.88
CA ALA A 159 -17.75 3.05 5.51
C ALA A 159 -18.22 2.07 6.59
N LYS A 160 -18.67 0.92 6.15
CA LYS A 160 -18.67 -0.31 6.95
C LYS A 160 -17.41 -1.09 6.62
N TRP A 161 -16.92 -1.79 7.62
CA TRP A 161 -15.72 -2.60 7.55
C TRP A 161 -15.98 -4.01 8.02
N ASP A 162 -15.38 -4.97 7.33
CA ASP A 162 -15.16 -6.32 7.84
C ASP A 162 -13.66 -6.60 7.82
N SER A 163 -13.12 -7.11 8.92
CA SER A 163 -11.67 -7.20 9.12
C SER A 163 -11.28 -8.50 9.77
N GLN A 164 -10.27 -9.15 9.20
CA GLN A 164 -9.57 -10.26 9.83
C GLN A 164 -8.19 -9.77 10.27
N ALA A 165 -7.97 -9.64 11.57
CA ALA A 165 -6.68 -9.26 12.13
C ALA A 165 -6.01 -10.48 12.77
N THR A 166 -4.83 -10.85 12.25
CA THR A 166 -4.04 -11.96 12.76
C THR A 166 -2.79 -11.42 13.45
N PRO A 167 -2.56 -11.71 14.74
CA PRO A 167 -1.33 -11.32 15.41
C PRO A 167 -0.09 -11.79 14.65
N TYR A 168 0.90 -10.93 14.49
CA TYR A 168 2.11 -11.25 13.75
C TYR A 168 2.87 -12.46 14.34
N SER A 169 2.76 -12.67 15.66
CA SER A 169 3.30 -13.85 16.35
C SER A 169 2.78 -15.17 15.79
N HIS A 170 1.56 -15.20 15.25
CA HIS A 170 1.03 -16.40 14.59
C HIS A 170 1.94 -16.93 13.47
N PHE A 171 2.63 -16.04 12.80
CA PHE A 171 3.56 -16.36 11.72
C PHE A 171 4.96 -16.63 12.26
N THR A 172 5.46 -15.81 13.18
CA THR A 172 6.83 -15.92 13.71
C THR A 172 7.00 -17.09 14.67
N ASP A 173 5.95 -17.55 15.34
CA ASP A 173 6.00 -18.75 16.16
C ASP A 173 6.22 -20.01 15.33
N LYS A 174 5.81 -19.99 14.05
CA LYS A 174 6.03 -21.09 13.10
C LYS A 174 7.33 -20.93 12.33
N ASP A 175 7.73 -19.70 12.03
CA ASP A 175 8.92 -19.36 11.30
C ASP A 175 9.53 -18.07 11.86
N PRO A 176 10.51 -18.17 12.78
CA PRO A 176 11.15 -16.99 13.37
C PRO A 176 11.77 -16.02 12.35
N ASP A 177 12.15 -16.52 11.17
CA ASP A 177 12.75 -15.76 10.08
C ASP A 177 11.72 -15.24 9.06
N TRP A 178 10.44 -15.29 9.39
CA TRP A 178 9.34 -14.96 8.47
C TRP A 178 9.55 -13.62 7.74
N ALA A 179 9.93 -12.56 8.47
CA ALA A 179 10.12 -11.22 7.88
C ALA A 179 11.28 -11.14 6.86
N SER A 180 12.20 -12.11 6.87
CA SER A 180 13.33 -12.16 5.93
C SER A 180 13.00 -12.87 4.62
N LYS A 181 11.85 -13.51 4.54
CA LYS A 181 11.42 -14.36 3.42
C LYS A 181 10.30 -13.72 2.61
N PHE A 182 10.13 -14.21 1.40
CA PHE A 182 8.96 -13.95 0.57
C PHE A 182 7.85 -14.96 0.88
N HIS A 183 6.62 -14.46 0.93
CA HIS A 183 5.40 -15.22 1.18
C HIS A 183 4.34 -14.90 0.16
#